data_9718dad782a4dcd41cc287cd0ce1ed40
#
_entry.id   9718dad782a4dcd41cc287cd0ce1ed40
#
_cell.length_a   1.000
_cell.length_b   1.000
_cell.length_c   1.000
_cell.angle_alpha   90.00
_cell.angle_beta   90.00
_cell.angle_gamma   90.00
#
_symmetry.space_group_name_H-M   'P 1'
#
loop_
_entity.id
_entity.type
_entity.pdbx_description
1 polymer ?
#
loop_
_entity_poly.entity_id
_entity_poly.type
_entity_poly.pdbx_seq_one_letter_code
_entity_poly.pdbx_strand_id
1 'polypeptide(L)'
;MAAVVAACIGVALIGAAIVFAKDDPPETTSQRIPVGEDGYVVREEPDTVFGGRDTLVSVARADYYAVAYLKFQVTTPAGFRVQSMSLQLQADAKPPASLQVRSVLSSDWNEKELSYATRPGLGEVLGGEPTVSAGNLVSFDVSAAVPTPGQGPARYSFAVTNASDSETLTLFAGEHGAGAPALAVTFIEIQDTETLDGHQRGDGSGKPNPSGTASPGASASPSVDPSASVNPGQPNPPGNIPAGRTLCGVGFIPKSGETYAQGVSRVDSLYGGLEAFRTFYTGAPAAWPGNAGKAGRTVVVSFKYNPKEILGGSRDSYLRNWFAQAPRDRDVYWVYYHEPEDNIEAGVFTAADYRAAWRRIAGLADAAGNPKLHATLVLMDWSVFPQSGRKWKDYYAGSDVIDVLGWDVYNFNFTNPKYPDAATMVNRVATVSKAEGKPWGIAELGTAKLPGDTSGSGRAAWLTDAGNASIRGGALWVTYFDVDFTRADWRLLDAPSQKAWRGFCDA
;
A
#
# COMPACT_ATOMS: atom_id res chain seq x y z
N MET A 1 -17.37 -70.69 63.02
CA MET A 1 -17.07 -70.76 61.62
C MET A 1 -16.46 -69.42 61.26
N ALA A 2 -15.18 -69.41 61.02
CA ALA A 2 -14.35 -68.26 60.98
C ALA A 2 -14.41 -67.53 59.63
N ALA A 3 -14.60 -66.22 59.70
CA ALA A 3 -14.43 -65.33 58.52
C ALA A 3 -13.09 -64.60 58.66
N VAL A 4 -12.20 -64.82 57.71
CA VAL A 4 -10.92 -64.18 57.58
C VAL A 4 -11.17 -62.83 56.88
N VAL A 5 -10.72 -61.75 57.54
CA VAL A 5 -10.69 -60.42 56.98
C VAL A 5 -9.35 -60.23 56.28
N ALA A 6 -9.39 -60.04 54.98
CA ALA A 6 -8.21 -59.60 54.21
C ALA A 6 -8.33 -58.09 53.92
N ALA A 7 -7.40 -57.33 54.46
CA ALA A 7 -7.27 -55.92 54.18
C ALA A 7 -6.51 -55.73 52.84
N CYS A 8 -7.17 -55.19 51.82
CA CYS A 8 -6.52 -54.72 50.63
C CYS A 8 -6.30 -53.19 50.72
N ILE A 9 -5.02 -52.82 50.70
CA ILE A 9 -4.55 -51.41 50.59
C ILE A 9 -4.78 -50.99 49.12
N GLY A 10 -5.79 -50.20 48.88
CA GLY A 10 -6.04 -49.58 47.57
C GLY A 10 -5.18 -48.34 47.37
N VAL A 11 -4.23 -48.42 46.46
CA VAL A 11 -3.54 -47.25 45.92
C VAL A 11 -4.50 -46.54 44.96
N ALA A 12 -4.96 -45.35 45.33
CA ALA A 12 -5.74 -44.53 44.48
C ALA A 12 -4.81 -43.88 43.42
N LEU A 13 -4.85 -44.35 42.20
CA LEU A 13 -4.30 -43.69 41.03
C LEU A 13 -5.29 -42.55 40.68
N ILE A 14 -4.90 -41.28 40.98
CA ILE A 14 -5.55 -40.11 40.45
C ILE A 14 -5.17 -39.99 38.98
N GLY A 15 -5.99 -40.53 38.11
CA GLY A 15 -5.92 -40.29 36.68
C GLY A 15 -6.39 -38.85 36.40
N ALA A 16 -5.47 -37.94 36.08
CA ALA A 16 -5.82 -36.68 35.48
C ALA A 16 -6.44 -36.96 34.11
N ALA A 17 -7.75 -36.84 34.01
CA ALA A 17 -8.39 -36.79 32.68
C ALA A 17 -7.99 -35.48 32.03
N ILE A 18 -7.10 -35.58 31.05
CA ILE A 18 -6.85 -34.48 30.10
C ILE A 18 -8.12 -34.37 29.27
N VAL A 19 -8.97 -33.43 29.58
CA VAL A 19 -10.08 -33.02 28.73
C VAL A 19 -9.42 -32.27 27.57
N PHE A 20 -9.27 -32.91 26.43
CA PHE A 20 -9.02 -32.20 25.19
C PHE A 20 -10.27 -31.34 24.93
N ALA A 21 -10.14 -30.04 25.08
CA ALA A 21 -11.12 -29.11 24.57
C ALA A 21 -11.22 -29.41 23.05
N LYS A 22 -12.39 -29.82 22.62
CA LYS A 22 -12.69 -29.97 21.21
C LYS A 22 -12.81 -28.54 20.70
N ASP A 23 -11.83 -28.08 19.94
CA ASP A 23 -11.94 -26.80 19.26
C ASP A 23 -13.10 -26.91 18.28
N ASP A 24 -14.24 -26.39 18.66
CA ASP A 24 -15.34 -26.22 17.73
C ASP A 24 -14.91 -25.21 16.66
N PRO A 25 -15.27 -25.45 15.38
CA PRO A 25 -14.92 -24.51 14.33
C PRO A 25 -15.51 -23.14 14.64
N PRO A 26 -14.78 -22.04 14.31
CA PRO A 26 -15.25 -20.69 14.62
C PRO A 26 -16.62 -20.42 14.03
N GLU A 27 -17.46 -19.78 14.80
CA GLU A 27 -18.83 -19.45 14.39
C GLU A 27 -18.80 -18.42 13.25
N THR A 28 -19.68 -18.57 12.26
CA THR A 28 -19.82 -17.62 11.17
C THR A 28 -21.25 -17.06 11.12
N THR A 29 -21.37 -15.78 10.84
CA THR A 29 -22.65 -15.12 10.63
C THR A 29 -22.60 -14.25 9.38
N SER A 30 -23.72 -14.11 8.68
CA SER A 30 -23.79 -13.32 7.44
C SER A 30 -24.86 -12.26 7.53
N GLN A 31 -24.57 -11.09 7.00
CA GLN A 31 -25.49 -9.96 6.91
C GLN A 31 -25.53 -9.42 5.48
N ARG A 32 -26.70 -8.98 5.08
CA ARG A 32 -26.91 -8.22 3.84
C ARG A 32 -27.13 -6.75 4.20
N ILE A 33 -26.16 -5.91 3.85
CA ILE A 33 -26.13 -4.49 4.22
C ILE A 33 -26.56 -3.70 3.00
N PRO A 34 -27.64 -2.91 3.07
CA PRO A 34 -28.07 -2.08 1.96
C PRO A 34 -27.06 -0.96 1.70
N VAL A 35 -27.06 -0.43 0.48
CA VAL A 35 -26.31 0.80 0.14
C VAL A 35 -26.85 1.96 1.00
N GLY A 36 -25.96 2.81 1.47
CA GLY A 36 -26.32 3.98 2.29
C GLY A 36 -26.31 5.28 1.50
N GLU A 37 -25.45 5.39 0.51
CA GLU A 37 -25.39 6.50 -0.45
C GLU A 37 -24.93 5.92 -1.79
N ASP A 38 -25.55 6.35 -2.88
CA ASP A 38 -25.13 6.01 -4.23
C ASP A 38 -25.32 7.15 -5.22
N GLY A 39 -24.74 6.98 -6.39
CA GLY A 39 -24.86 7.92 -7.49
C GLY A 39 -23.94 7.54 -8.63
N TYR A 40 -23.98 8.27 -9.71
CA TYR A 40 -23.02 8.12 -10.78
C TYR A 40 -22.52 9.48 -11.26
N VAL A 41 -21.39 9.46 -11.94
CA VAL A 41 -20.75 10.65 -12.48
C VAL A 41 -20.56 10.49 -13.97
N VAL A 42 -20.69 11.59 -14.73
CA VAL A 42 -20.56 11.62 -16.19
C VAL A 42 -19.46 12.60 -16.56
N ARG A 43 -18.48 12.12 -17.32
CA ARG A 43 -17.32 12.94 -17.73
C ARG A 43 -17.74 14.15 -18.57
N GLU A 44 -18.70 13.97 -19.44
CA GLU A 44 -19.24 14.96 -20.37
C GLU A 44 -20.11 16.02 -19.67
N GLU A 45 -20.50 15.74 -18.42
CA GLU A 45 -21.29 16.63 -17.56
C GLU A 45 -20.60 16.80 -16.20
N PRO A 46 -19.41 17.44 -16.15
CA PRO A 46 -18.51 17.35 -15.01
C PRO A 46 -19.07 17.95 -13.72
N ASP A 47 -19.96 18.93 -13.80
CA ASP A 47 -20.54 19.61 -12.64
C ASP A 47 -21.93 19.11 -12.26
N THR A 48 -22.52 18.21 -13.08
CA THR A 48 -23.87 17.66 -12.84
C THR A 48 -23.82 16.58 -11.77
N VAL A 49 -24.72 16.67 -10.78
CA VAL A 49 -24.89 15.69 -9.72
C VAL A 49 -25.98 14.70 -10.08
N PHE A 50 -25.66 13.40 -10.02
CA PHE A 50 -26.58 12.31 -10.32
C PHE A 50 -26.81 11.39 -9.11
N GLY A 51 -26.63 11.90 -7.89
CA GLY A 51 -26.98 11.18 -6.66
C GLY A 51 -28.51 11.08 -6.46
N GLY A 52 -28.95 10.09 -5.68
CA GLY A 52 -30.35 9.86 -5.34
C GLY A 52 -31.22 9.50 -6.56
N ARG A 53 -30.67 8.86 -7.57
CA ARG A 53 -31.39 8.35 -8.72
C ARG A 53 -31.81 6.90 -8.53
N ASP A 54 -32.96 6.52 -9.09
CA ASP A 54 -33.43 5.11 -9.09
C ASP A 54 -32.54 4.19 -9.92
N THR A 55 -31.66 4.75 -10.73
CA THR A 55 -30.79 4.02 -11.66
C THR A 55 -29.36 4.54 -11.60
N LEU A 56 -28.41 3.62 -11.54
CA LEU A 56 -26.98 3.88 -11.66
C LEU A 56 -26.49 3.53 -13.04
N VAL A 57 -25.50 4.25 -13.54
CA VAL A 57 -24.96 4.10 -14.90
C VAL A 57 -23.47 3.77 -14.86
N SER A 58 -23.06 2.74 -15.63
CA SER A 58 -21.66 2.45 -15.91
C SER A 58 -21.47 2.23 -17.42
N VAL A 59 -20.57 3.00 -18.03
CA VAL A 59 -20.24 2.90 -19.44
C VAL A 59 -18.87 3.51 -19.72
N ALA A 60 -18.15 2.99 -20.71
CA ALA A 60 -16.82 3.48 -21.10
C ALA A 60 -16.74 3.68 -22.62
N ARG A 61 -17.52 4.62 -23.15
CA ARG A 61 -17.44 5.05 -24.56
C ARG A 61 -16.57 6.28 -24.71
N ALA A 62 -16.04 6.50 -25.90
CA ALA A 62 -15.23 7.68 -26.18
C ALA A 62 -16.00 8.99 -25.99
N ASP A 63 -17.29 8.99 -26.37
CA ASP A 63 -18.21 10.14 -26.33
C ASP A 63 -19.10 10.18 -25.07
N TYR A 64 -19.11 9.13 -24.26
CA TYR A 64 -19.89 9.07 -23.02
C TYR A 64 -19.26 8.13 -22.02
N TYR A 65 -18.74 8.68 -20.91
CA TYR A 65 -18.12 7.92 -19.85
C TYR A 65 -18.81 8.15 -18.51
N ALA A 66 -19.34 7.08 -17.92
CA ALA A 66 -20.01 7.15 -16.63
C ALA A 66 -19.51 6.05 -15.67
N VAL A 67 -19.44 6.40 -14.40
CA VAL A 67 -19.01 5.52 -13.29
C VAL A 67 -20.02 5.60 -12.17
N ALA A 68 -20.52 4.44 -11.71
CA ALA A 68 -21.37 4.36 -10.53
C ALA A 68 -20.53 4.27 -9.26
N TYR A 69 -20.94 5.00 -8.24
CA TYR A 69 -20.34 5.02 -6.89
C TYR A 69 -21.35 4.52 -5.87
N LEU A 70 -20.87 3.74 -4.91
CA LEU A 70 -21.66 3.10 -3.87
C LEU A 70 -20.94 3.19 -2.52
N LYS A 71 -21.65 3.56 -1.47
CA LYS A 71 -21.11 3.65 -0.11
C LYS A 71 -21.94 2.80 0.86
N PHE A 72 -21.24 2.04 1.70
CA PHE A 72 -21.83 1.15 2.69
C PHE A 72 -21.26 1.45 4.08
N GLN A 73 -22.13 1.34 5.09
CA GLN A 73 -21.73 1.40 6.49
C GLN A 73 -21.82 -0.02 7.08
N VAL A 74 -20.69 -0.62 7.40
CA VAL A 74 -20.60 -1.97 7.96
C VAL A 74 -20.31 -1.89 9.46
N THR A 75 -21.15 -2.50 10.28
CA THR A 75 -20.91 -2.65 11.72
C THR A 75 -20.54 -4.10 12.00
N THR A 76 -19.31 -4.32 12.42
CA THR A 76 -18.83 -5.66 12.79
C THR A 76 -19.38 -6.05 14.16
N PRO A 77 -20.04 -7.21 14.32
CA PRO A 77 -20.48 -7.70 15.63
C PRO A 77 -19.32 -7.85 16.61
N ALA A 78 -19.58 -7.64 17.90
CA ALA A 78 -18.57 -7.83 18.94
C ALA A 78 -18.10 -9.29 18.97
N GLY A 79 -16.79 -9.51 19.04
CA GLY A 79 -16.19 -10.84 18.98
C GLY A 79 -16.04 -11.43 17.58
N PHE A 80 -16.44 -10.72 16.53
CA PHE A 80 -16.30 -11.15 15.13
C PHE A 80 -15.37 -10.26 14.32
N ARG A 81 -14.90 -10.76 13.19
CA ARG A 81 -14.20 -10.01 12.15
C ARG A 81 -14.81 -10.32 10.79
N VAL A 82 -14.68 -9.41 9.84
CA VAL A 82 -15.12 -9.66 8.47
C VAL A 82 -14.25 -10.76 7.86
N GLN A 83 -14.88 -11.81 7.34
CA GLN A 83 -14.23 -12.90 6.62
C GLN A 83 -14.25 -12.65 5.12
N SER A 84 -15.40 -12.29 4.58
CA SER A 84 -15.57 -12.03 3.15
C SER A 84 -16.66 -11.00 2.89
N MET A 85 -16.57 -10.33 1.74
CA MET A 85 -17.60 -9.40 1.26
C MET A 85 -17.89 -9.62 -0.22
N SER A 86 -19.18 -9.55 -0.57
CA SER A 86 -19.63 -9.60 -1.96
C SER A 86 -20.57 -8.43 -2.25
N LEU A 87 -20.19 -7.58 -3.21
CA LEU A 87 -21.04 -6.51 -3.71
C LEU A 87 -22.09 -7.09 -4.68
N GLN A 88 -23.36 -6.83 -4.42
CA GLN A 88 -24.50 -7.32 -5.19
C GLN A 88 -25.25 -6.17 -5.85
N LEU A 89 -25.43 -6.24 -7.16
CA LEU A 89 -26.08 -5.22 -7.98
C LEU A 89 -27.14 -5.88 -8.87
N GLN A 90 -28.30 -5.28 -8.96
CA GLN A 90 -29.35 -5.70 -9.88
C GLN A 90 -29.20 -4.92 -11.20
N ALA A 91 -28.75 -5.60 -12.25
CA ALA A 91 -28.69 -5.00 -13.59
C ALA A 91 -30.01 -5.19 -14.35
N ASP A 92 -30.37 -4.25 -15.21
CA ASP A 92 -31.57 -4.31 -16.06
C ASP A 92 -31.41 -5.30 -17.23
N ALA A 93 -30.19 -5.53 -17.68
CA ALA A 93 -29.83 -6.48 -18.72
C ALA A 93 -28.56 -7.26 -18.33
N LYS A 94 -28.22 -8.29 -19.12
CA LYS A 94 -26.98 -9.05 -18.89
C LYS A 94 -25.77 -8.11 -19.07
N PRO A 95 -24.95 -7.91 -18.03
CA PRO A 95 -23.81 -7.01 -18.08
C PRO A 95 -22.68 -7.57 -18.96
N PRO A 96 -21.80 -6.71 -19.48
CA PRO A 96 -20.62 -7.16 -20.22
C PRO A 96 -19.60 -7.82 -19.27
N ALA A 97 -18.79 -8.75 -19.79
CA ALA A 97 -17.70 -9.37 -19.03
C ALA A 97 -16.60 -8.37 -18.63
N SER A 98 -16.55 -7.21 -19.30
CA SER A 98 -15.61 -6.12 -18.98
C SER A 98 -15.97 -5.28 -17.77
N LEU A 99 -17.12 -5.56 -17.13
CA LEU A 99 -17.55 -4.85 -15.94
C LEU A 99 -16.59 -5.13 -14.75
N GLN A 100 -16.19 -4.09 -14.06
CA GLN A 100 -15.24 -4.17 -12.94
C GLN A 100 -15.74 -3.39 -11.73
N VAL A 101 -15.36 -3.86 -10.55
CA VAL A 101 -15.48 -3.08 -9.31
C VAL A 101 -14.10 -2.60 -8.89
N ARG A 102 -14.02 -1.34 -8.50
CA ARG A 102 -12.82 -0.71 -7.98
C ARG A 102 -13.03 -0.21 -6.56
N SER A 103 -11.98 -0.21 -5.77
CA SER A 103 -11.96 0.55 -4.53
C SER A 103 -12.05 2.04 -4.83
N VAL A 104 -12.59 2.81 -3.90
CA VAL A 104 -12.64 4.27 -3.95
C VAL A 104 -11.69 4.81 -2.90
N LEU A 105 -10.84 5.76 -3.27
CA LEU A 105 -9.72 6.22 -2.44
C LEU A 105 -10.14 7.02 -1.19
N SER A 106 -11.37 7.52 -1.17
CA SER A 106 -11.96 8.17 0.01
C SER A 106 -13.44 7.80 0.11
N SER A 107 -13.90 7.54 1.32
CA SER A 107 -15.34 7.38 1.62
C SER A 107 -15.99 8.68 2.11
N ASP A 108 -15.26 9.81 2.09
CA ASP A 108 -15.75 11.12 2.53
C ASP A 108 -16.39 11.91 1.37
N TRP A 109 -17.27 11.24 0.64
CA TRP A 109 -18.08 11.87 -0.39
C TRP A 109 -19.56 11.78 0.00
N ASN A 110 -20.38 12.59 -0.65
CA ASN A 110 -21.82 12.71 -0.38
C ASN A 110 -22.52 12.69 -1.74
N GLU A 111 -23.57 11.90 -1.86
CA GLU A 111 -24.33 11.75 -3.11
C GLU A 111 -24.89 13.06 -3.66
N LYS A 112 -25.20 14.03 -2.77
CA LYS A 112 -25.75 15.36 -3.14
C LYS A 112 -24.71 16.30 -3.72
N GLU A 113 -23.44 15.96 -3.61
CA GLU A 113 -22.30 16.75 -4.08
C GLU A 113 -21.42 15.97 -5.06
N LEU A 114 -21.76 14.67 -5.30
CA LEU A 114 -21.00 13.79 -6.16
C LEU A 114 -21.21 14.17 -7.62
N SER A 115 -20.20 14.75 -8.24
CA SER A 115 -20.13 15.04 -9.66
C SER A 115 -18.82 14.52 -10.24
N TYR A 116 -18.63 14.55 -11.55
CA TYR A 116 -17.36 14.13 -12.14
C TYR A 116 -16.19 15.03 -11.71
N ALA A 117 -16.45 16.32 -11.46
CA ALA A 117 -15.44 17.26 -10.97
C ALA A 117 -15.06 17.02 -9.50
N THR A 118 -16.02 16.59 -8.66
CA THR A 118 -15.80 16.42 -7.21
C THR A 118 -15.59 14.95 -6.78
N ARG A 119 -15.72 14.01 -7.71
CA ARG A 119 -15.65 12.60 -7.42
C ARG A 119 -14.36 12.19 -6.70
N PRO A 120 -14.40 11.25 -5.75
CA PRO A 120 -13.20 10.63 -5.23
C PRO A 120 -12.54 9.77 -6.30
N GLY A 121 -11.22 9.64 -6.21
CA GLY A 121 -10.44 8.83 -7.14
C GLY A 121 -10.76 7.34 -7.05
N LEU A 122 -10.50 6.66 -8.16
CA LEU A 122 -10.63 5.22 -8.28
C LEU A 122 -9.31 4.54 -7.86
N GLY A 123 -9.42 3.58 -6.97
CA GLY A 123 -8.31 2.71 -6.58
C GLY A 123 -8.21 1.47 -7.46
N GLU A 124 -7.73 0.38 -6.87
CA GLU A 124 -7.50 -0.89 -7.58
C GLU A 124 -8.81 -1.59 -7.97
N VAL A 125 -8.73 -2.41 -9.02
CA VAL A 125 -9.80 -3.36 -9.36
C VAL A 125 -9.85 -4.43 -8.27
N LEU A 126 -11.04 -4.65 -7.73
CA LEU A 126 -11.30 -5.64 -6.71
C LEU A 126 -11.91 -6.89 -7.34
N GLY A 127 -11.47 -8.06 -6.87
CA GLY A 127 -11.98 -9.34 -7.33
C GLY A 127 -11.61 -9.67 -8.78
N GLY A 128 -12.32 -10.66 -9.33
CA GLY A 128 -12.21 -11.12 -10.71
C GLY A 128 -13.41 -10.71 -11.56
N GLU A 129 -13.72 -11.54 -12.58
CA GLU A 129 -14.92 -11.37 -13.38
C GLU A 129 -16.19 -11.46 -12.51
N PRO A 130 -17.24 -10.67 -12.81
CA PRO A 130 -18.49 -10.73 -12.07
C PRO A 130 -19.17 -12.08 -12.25
N THR A 131 -19.78 -12.59 -11.19
CA THR A 131 -20.71 -13.70 -11.28
C THR A 131 -22.11 -13.15 -11.58
N VAL A 132 -22.74 -13.63 -12.65
CA VAL A 132 -24.08 -13.23 -13.02
C VAL A 132 -25.04 -14.38 -12.77
N SER A 133 -25.99 -14.17 -11.89
CA SER A 133 -27.04 -15.13 -11.52
C SER A 133 -28.36 -14.87 -12.30
N ALA A 134 -29.36 -15.73 -12.08
CA ALA A 134 -30.68 -15.57 -12.66
C ALA A 134 -31.27 -14.18 -12.35
N GLY A 135 -31.93 -13.58 -13.33
CA GLY A 135 -32.51 -12.24 -13.21
C GLY A 135 -31.49 -11.11 -13.28
N ASN A 136 -30.28 -11.35 -13.84
CA ASN A 136 -29.19 -10.37 -13.97
C ASN A 136 -28.66 -9.81 -12.63
N LEU A 137 -28.74 -10.59 -11.55
CA LEU A 137 -28.06 -10.24 -10.32
C LEU A 137 -26.55 -10.44 -10.51
N VAL A 138 -25.81 -9.35 -10.39
CA VAL A 138 -24.35 -9.29 -10.57
C VAL A 138 -23.70 -9.28 -9.18
N SER A 139 -22.74 -10.16 -8.97
CA SER A 139 -21.99 -10.26 -7.72
C SER A 139 -20.48 -10.16 -7.97
N PHE A 140 -19.81 -9.33 -7.19
CA PHE A 140 -18.36 -9.16 -7.21
C PHE A 140 -17.79 -9.56 -5.85
N ASP A 141 -16.73 -10.34 -5.84
CA ASP A 141 -15.94 -10.54 -4.63
C ASP A 141 -15.12 -9.27 -4.34
N VAL A 142 -15.46 -8.59 -3.27
CA VAL A 142 -14.78 -7.37 -2.82
C VAL A 142 -14.07 -7.58 -1.48
N SER A 143 -13.80 -8.83 -1.11
CA SER A 143 -13.13 -9.18 0.14
C SER A 143 -11.74 -8.54 0.27
N ALA A 144 -11.07 -8.27 -0.85
CA ALA A 144 -9.79 -7.56 -0.88
C ALA A 144 -9.89 -6.11 -0.36
N ALA A 145 -11.09 -5.52 -0.31
CA ALA A 145 -11.31 -4.19 0.27
C ALA A 145 -11.44 -4.20 1.80
N VAL A 146 -11.50 -5.39 2.43
CA VAL A 146 -11.58 -5.49 3.89
C VAL A 146 -10.28 -4.98 4.47
N PRO A 147 -10.24 -3.81 5.12
CA PRO A 147 -9.11 -3.47 5.94
C PRO A 147 -9.10 -4.47 7.08
N THR A 148 -7.92 -4.82 7.58
CA THR A 148 -7.80 -5.77 8.69
C THR A 148 -8.75 -5.37 9.81
N PRO A 149 -9.48 -6.31 10.40
CA PRO A 149 -10.67 -6.00 11.17
C PRO A 149 -10.35 -5.21 12.44
N GLY A 150 -10.72 -3.93 12.42
CA GLY A 150 -11.03 -3.22 13.64
C GLY A 150 -12.45 -3.54 14.06
N GLN A 151 -12.70 -3.69 15.33
CA GLN A 151 -14.06 -3.73 15.86
C GLN A 151 -14.63 -2.31 15.79
N GLY A 152 -15.62 -2.08 14.95
CA GLY A 152 -16.30 -0.79 14.86
C GLY A 152 -16.96 -0.54 13.49
N PRO A 153 -17.74 0.51 13.37
CA PRO A 153 -18.35 0.88 12.10
C PRO A 153 -17.26 1.27 11.09
N ALA A 154 -17.25 0.58 9.95
CA ALA A 154 -16.37 0.87 8.84
C ALA A 154 -17.20 1.33 7.64
N ARG A 155 -16.66 2.31 6.90
CA ARG A 155 -17.24 2.77 5.64
C ARG A 155 -16.50 2.13 4.49
N TYR A 156 -17.24 1.57 3.55
CA TYR A 156 -16.70 1.01 2.31
C TYR A 156 -17.29 1.75 1.14
N SER A 157 -16.44 2.18 0.22
CA SER A 157 -16.87 2.80 -1.02
C SER A 157 -16.33 2.02 -2.20
N PHE A 158 -17.21 1.76 -3.15
CA PHE A 158 -16.92 1.04 -4.39
C PHE A 158 -17.33 1.87 -5.59
N ALA A 159 -16.62 1.66 -6.69
CA ALA A 159 -17.00 2.21 -7.98
C ALA A 159 -17.16 1.09 -9.01
N VAL A 160 -18.21 1.15 -9.80
CA VAL A 160 -18.47 0.19 -10.88
C VAL A 160 -18.10 0.84 -12.21
N THR A 161 -17.15 0.22 -12.92
CA THR A 161 -16.58 0.73 -14.17
C THR A 161 -16.58 -0.36 -15.24
N ASN A 162 -16.49 0.05 -16.50
CA ASN A 162 -16.16 -0.86 -17.60
C ASN A 162 -14.66 -0.81 -17.88
N ALA A 163 -14.04 -1.99 -18.10
CA ALA A 163 -12.59 -2.11 -18.33
C ALA A 163 -12.16 -1.83 -19.77
N SER A 164 -13.09 -1.79 -20.73
CA SER A 164 -12.80 -1.62 -22.15
C SER A 164 -13.67 -0.51 -22.75
N ASP A 165 -13.31 -0.05 -23.95
CA ASP A 165 -14.17 0.77 -24.81
C ASP A 165 -15.42 -0.04 -25.25
N SER A 166 -16.00 -0.76 -24.30
CA SER A 166 -17.27 -1.45 -24.49
C SER A 166 -18.35 -0.39 -24.67
N GLU A 167 -18.94 -0.35 -25.84
CA GLU A 167 -20.08 0.54 -26.10
C GLU A 167 -21.31 0.19 -25.24
N THR A 168 -21.22 -0.87 -24.43
CA THR A 168 -22.32 -1.36 -23.61
C THR A 168 -22.56 -0.44 -22.42
N LEU A 169 -23.69 0.24 -22.44
CA LEU A 169 -24.23 0.94 -21.28
C LEU A 169 -24.84 -0.12 -20.35
N THR A 170 -24.41 -0.13 -19.09
CA THR A 170 -24.99 -0.99 -18.06
C THR A 170 -25.72 -0.14 -17.04
N LEU A 171 -27.00 -0.45 -16.83
CA LEU A 171 -27.85 0.19 -15.83
C LEU A 171 -28.03 -0.76 -14.65
N PHE A 172 -27.97 -0.20 -13.43
CA PHE A 172 -28.25 -0.92 -12.19
C PHE A 172 -29.33 -0.19 -11.41
N ALA A 173 -30.08 -0.94 -10.60
CA ALA A 173 -30.97 -0.31 -9.64
C ALA A 173 -30.16 0.55 -8.65
N GLY A 174 -30.61 1.76 -8.38
CA GLY A 174 -30.11 2.63 -7.32
C GLY A 174 -30.76 2.33 -5.97
N GLU A 175 -30.43 3.11 -4.93
CA GLU A 175 -30.89 2.89 -3.55
C GLU A 175 -32.44 2.90 -3.41
N HIS A 176 -33.12 3.66 -4.24
CA HIS A 176 -34.58 3.77 -4.24
C HIS A 176 -35.27 2.80 -5.21
N GLY A 177 -34.49 2.08 -6.01
CA GLY A 177 -35.00 1.14 -7.01
C GLY A 177 -35.32 -0.25 -6.42
N ALA A 178 -36.20 -1.00 -7.12
CA ALA A 178 -36.40 -2.41 -6.80
C ALA A 178 -35.10 -3.20 -7.07
N GLY A 179 -34.54 -3.84 -6.05
CA GLY A 179 -33.26 -4.52 -6.15
C GLY A 179 -32.05 -3.64 -5.81
N ALA A 180 -32.21 -2.66 -4.92
CA ALA A 180 -31.16 -1.78 -4.46
C ALA A 180 -29.83 -2.51 -4.16
N PRO A 181 -28.69 -1.87 -4.45
CA PRO A 181 -27.36 -2.43 -4.20
C PRO A 181 -27.19 -2.89 -2.75
N ALA A 182 -26.48 -3.99 -2.54
CA ALA A 182 -26.19 -4.49 -1.23
C ALA A 182 -24.80 -5.10 -1.13
N LEU A 183 -24.27 -5.07 0.09
CA LEU A 183 -23.04 -5.74 0.45
C LEU A 183 -23.38 -6.97 1.30
N ALA A 184 -23.15 -8.16 0.78
CA ALA A 184 -23.23 -9.40 1.55
C ALA A 184 -21.92 -9.58 2.31
N VAL A 185 -21.96 -9.54 3.63
CA VAL A 185 -20.79 -9.63 4.51
C VAL A 185 -20.88 -10.89 5.35
N THR A 186 -19.85 -11.71 5.31
CA THR A 186 -19.70 -12.85 6.23
C THR A 186 -18.70 -12.47 7.32
N PHE A 187 -19.09 -12.64 8.56
CA PHE A 187 -18.26 -12.45 9.73
C PHE A 187 -17.87 -13.82 10.29
N ILE A 188 -16.67 -13.91 10.84
CA ILE A 188 -16.14 -15.07 11.54
C ILE A 188 -15.74 -14.69 12.96
N GLU A 189 -16.06 -15.53 13.92
CA GLU A 189 -15.70 -15.35 15.31
C GLU A 189 -14.19 -15.29 15.49
N ILE A 190 -13.74 -14.36 16.35
CA ILE A 190 -12.34 -14.25 16.77
C ILE A 190 -12.14 -15.27 17.89
N GLN A 191 -11.46 -16.38 17.59
CA GLN A 191 -11.07 -17.33 18.62
C GLN A 191 -9.87 -16.77 19.38
N ASP A 192 -10.03 -16.58 20.68
CA ASP A 192 -8.93 -16.23 21.58
C ASP A 192 -7.96 -17.43 21.71
N THR A 193 -6.92 -17.46 20.91
CA THR A 193 -5.81 -18.42 21.05
C THR A 193 -4.79 -17.94 22.09
N GLU A 194 -5.19 -17.17 23.09
CA GLU A 194 -4.32 -16.72 24.18
C GLU A 194 -4.86 -17.11 25.56
N THR A 195 -4.73 -18.39 25.90
CA THR A 195 -4.58 -18.78 27.31
C THR A 195 -3.80 -20.08 27.43
N LEU A 196 -2.54 -20.08 27.09
CA LEU A 196 -1.54 -21.05 27.61
C LEU A 196 -0.17 -20.39 27.71
N ASP A 197 -0.01 -19.48 28.65
CA ASP A 197 1.24 -19.39 29.40
C ASP A 197 0.94 -18.82 30.80
N GLY A 198 0.63 -19.77 31.67
CA GLY A 198 0.47 -19.56 33.08
C GLY A 198 1.81 -19.62 33.81
N HIS A 199 2.09 -18.53 34.48
CA HIS A 199 2.87 -18.49 35.74
C HIS A 199 4.33 -18.96 35.76
N GLN A 200 5.19 -17.98 35.95
CA GLN A 200 6.01 -17.99 37.22
C GLN A 200 6.38 -16.57 37.60
N ARG A 201 5.78 -16.12 38.74
CA ARG A 201 6.33 -15.05 39.56
C ARG A 201 7.53 -15.60 40.28
N GLY A 202 8.65 -14.97 40.10
CA GLY A 202 9.83 -15.12 40.95
C GLY A 202 10.23 -13.75 41.47
N ASP A 203 9.93 -13.50 42.74
CA ASP A 203 10.39 -12.37 43.54
C ASP A 203 11.90 -12.48 43.77
N GLY A 204 12.64 -11.40 43.61
CA GLY A 204 14.10 -11.42 43.86
C GLY A 204 14.75 -10.06 43.65
N SER A 205 14.65 -9.25 44.70
CA SER A 205 15.41 -8.02 44.91
C SER A 205 16.93 -8.18 44.78
N GLY A 206 17.59 -7.25 44.06
CA GLY A 206 19.05 -7.12 44.07
C GLY A 206 19.51 -5.84 43.40
N LYS A 207 19.89 -4.87 44.23
CA LYS A 207 20.46 -3.56 43.87
C LYS A 207 21.93 -3.64 43.45
N PRO A 208 22.50 -2.58 42.90
CA PRO A 208 23.64 -2.55 41.98
C PRO A 208 24.98 -2.27 42.62
N ASN A 209 26.06 -2.45 41.91
CA ASN A 209 27.24 -1.59 42.10
C ASN A 209 28.22 -1.60 40.91
N PRO A 210 29.02 -0.56 40.80
CA PRO A 210 29.55 -0.02 39.57
C PRO A 210 31.07 -0.19 39.39
N SER A 211 31.55 0.37 38.28
CA SER A 211 32.94 0.80 38.01
C SER A 211 33.89 -0.18 37.34
N GLY A 212 34.40 0.28 36.21
CA GLY A 212 35.59 -0.26 35.58
C GLY A 212 35.95 0.51 34.30
N THR A 213 36.67 1.60 34.48
CA THR A 213 37.36 2.38 33.44
C THR A 213 38.49 1.59 32.81
N ALA A 214 38.68 1.64 31.50
CA ALA A 214 39.98 1.69 30.84
C ALA A 214 39.87 2.11 29.37
N SER A 215 40.64 3.09 28.98
CA SER A 215 40.94 3.62 27.66
C SER A 215 42.37 3.16 27.25
N PRO A 216 42.96 3.59 26.14
CA PRO A 216 42.77 3.13 24.73
C PRO A 216 44.07 2.50 24.15
N GLY A 217 43.98 1.87 23.01
CA GLY A 217 45.18 1.36 22.34
C GLY A 217 45.00 0.96 20.89
N ALA A 218 45.56 1.79 20.00
CA ALA A 218 46.27 1.47 18.76
C ALA A 218 45.58 0.78 17.57
N SER A 219 45.51 1.55 16.54
CA SER A 219 45.64 1.32 15.08
C SER A 219 46.09 -0.08 14.61
N ALA A 220 45.33 -0.69 13.74
CA ALA A 220 45.82 -1.55 12.65
C ALA A 220 44.80 -1.59 11.50
N SER A 221 45.23 -1.28 10.29
CA SER A 221 44.46 -1.46 9.05
C SER A 221 44.29 -2.96 8.78
N PRO A 222 43.12 -3.42 8.34
CA PRO A 222 42.95 -4.78 7.85
C PRO A 222 42.94 -4.86 6.32
N SER A 223 43.69 -5.85 5.85
CA SER A 223 43.62 -6.41 4.50
C SER A 223 42.27 -7.06 4.25
N VAL A 224 41.76 -6.92 3.04
CA VAL A 224 40.47 -7.43 2.60
C VAL A 224 40.52 -8.93 2.36
N ASP A 225 39.75 -9.71 3.12
CA ASP A 225 39.51 -11.15 2.91
C ASP A 225 38.12 -11.34 2.28
N PRO A 226 37.99 -12.07 1.15
CA PRO A 226 36.72 -12.16 0.41
C PRO A 226 35.77 -13.25 0.89
N SER A 227 35.69 -13.51 2.19
CA SER A 227 34.77 -14.49 2.78
C SER A 227 34.00 -13.90 3.97
N ALA A 228 33.28 -12.79 3.72
CA ALA A 228 32.42 -12.22 4.75
C ALA A 228 31.12 -13.03 4.89
N SER A 229 31.01 -13.79 5.94
CA SER A 229 29.72 -14.29 6.43
C SER A 229 28.83 -13.10 6.81
N VAL A 230 27.65 -13.00 6.22
CA VAL A 230 26.67 -11.96 6.51
C VAL A 230 26.21 -12.08 7.96
N ASN A 231 26.52 -11.10 8.79
CA ASN A 231 26.00 -11.02 10.16
C ASN A 231 24.51 -10.64 10.07
N PRO A 232 23.58 -11.40 10.68
CA PRO A 232 22.18 -10.99 10.75
C PRO A 232 22.08 -9.68 11.56
N GLY A 233 21.58 -8.60 10.92
CA GLY A 233 21.34 -7.30 11.56
C GLY A 233 22.19 -6.14 11.06
N GLN A 234 23.04 -6.32 10.04
CA GLN A 234 23.67 -5.18 9.35
C GLN A 234 22.80 -4.78 8.13
N PRO A 235 22.55 -3.48 7.93
CA PRO A 235 21.87 -2.99 6.74
C PRO A 235 22.56 -3.48 5.47
N ASN A 236 21.80 -3.95 4.51
CA ASN A 236 22.36 -4.30 3.20
C ASN A 236 22.90 -3.03 2.52
N PRO A 237 24.13 -3.03 1.99
CA PRO A 237 24.60 -1.88 1.24
C PRO A 237 23.73 -1.67 0.01
N PRO A 238 23.39 -0.43 -0.35
CA PRO A 238 22.64 -0.13 -1.56
C PRO A 238 23.36 -0.68 -2.78
N GLY A 239 22.61 -1.06 -3.81
CA GLY A 239 23.14 -1.65 -5.04
C GLY A 239 24.28 -0.85 -5.65
N ASN A 240 25.11 -1.50 -6.45
CA ASN A 240 26.26 -0.89 -7.13
C ASN A 240 25.83 0.14 -8.21
N ILE A 241 25.25 1.25 -7.77
CA ILE A 241 25.00 2.39 -8.64
C ILE A 241 26.31 3.21 -8.70
N PRO A 242 26.91 3.41 -9.87
CA PRO A 242 28.15 4.19 -9.99
C PRO A 242 27.98 5.58 -9.36
N ALA A 243 29.02 6.05 -8.68
CA ALA A 243 29.02 7.38 -8.11
C ALA A 243 28.72 8.44 -9.19
N GLY A 244 27.79 9.33 -8.92
CA GLY A 244 27.36 10.37 -9.85
C GLY A 244 26.28 9.94 -10.85
N ARG A 245 25.76 8.70 -10.74
CA ARG A 245 24.63 8.22 -11.53
C ARG A 245 23.36 8.12 -10.67
N THR A 246 22.24 8.49 -11.25
CA THR A 246 20.91 8.34 -10.66
C THR A 246 20.04 7.56 -11.63
N LEU A 247 19.43 6.46 -11.18
CA LEU A 247 18.54 5.68 -12.04
C LEU A 247 17.25 6.46 -12.32
N CYS A 248 16.89 6.55 -13.58
CA CYS A 248 15.62 7.12 -14.01
C CYS A 248 14.52 6.07 -13.92
N GLY A 249 13.34 6.46 -13.45
CA GLY A 249 12.22 5.56 -13.32
C GLY A 249 10.85 6.21 -13.45
N VAL A 250 9.83 5.38 -13.38
CA VAL A 250 8.43 5.81 -13.45
C VAL A 250 7.53 4.92 -12.60
N GLY A 251 6.52 5.54 -11.97
CA GLY A 251 5.34 4.86 -11.45
C GLY A 251 4.17 5.15 -12.38
N PHE A 252 3.47 4.13 -12.85
CA PHE A 252 2.32 4.28 -13.72
C PHE A 252 1.22 3.27 -13.40
N ILE A 253 0.02 3.58 -13.81
CA ILE A 253 -1.11 2.65 -13.83
C ILE A 253 -1.35 2.23 -15.29
N PRO A 254 -1.51 0.92 -15.58
CA PRO A 254 -1.93 0.47 -16.91
C PRO A 254 -3.22 1.14 -17.34
N LYS A 255 -3.33 1.52 -18.60
CA LYS A 255 -4.58 2.02 -19.19
C LYS A 255 -5.63 0.91 -19.20
N SER A 256 -6.89 1.30 -19.38
CA SER A 256 -7.97 0.32 -19.57
C SER A 256 -7.62 -0.64 -20.71
N GLY A 257 -7.74 -1.95 -20.46
CA GLY A 257 -7.38 -3.01 -21.41
C GLY A 257 -5.88 -3.23 -21.63
N GLU A 258 -5.00 -2.43 -21.01
CA GLU A 258 -3.55 -2.57 -21.11
C GLU A 258 -3.03 -3.55 -20.05
N THR A 259 -2.30 -4.57 -20.44
CA THR A 259 -1.52 -5.37 -19.47
C THR A 259 -0.38 -4.54 -18.91
N TYR A 260 0.11 -4.92 -17.73
CA TYR A 260 1.26 -4.21 -17.14
C TYR A 260 2.50 -4.21 -18.08
N ALA A 261 2.76 -5.32 -18.80
CA ALA A 261 3.85 -5.39 -19.76
C ALA A 261 3.66 -4.43 -20.96
N GLN A 262 2.44 -4.27 -21.43
CA GLN A 262 2.13 -3.26 -22.46
C GLN A 262 2.32 -1.84 -21.93
N GLY A 263 1.93 -1.60 -20.67
CA GLY A 263 2.19 -0.33 -19.98
C GLY A 263 3.68 -0.03 -19.87
N VAL A 264 4.50 -1.01 -19.49
CA VAL A 264 5.97 -0.89 -19.48
C VAL A 264 6.48 -0.50 -20.87
N SER A 265 6.05 -1.19 -21.93
CA SER A 265 6.46 -0.87 -23.30
C SER A 265 6.03 0.54 -23.73
N ARG A 266 4.87 0.98 -23.30
CA ARG A 266 4.37 2.34 -23.57
C ARG A 266 5.24 3.41 -22.89
N VAL A 267 5.51 3.28 -21.60
CA VAL A 267 6.32 4.28 -20.89
C VAL A 267 7.79 4.25 -21.34
N ASP A 268 8.32 3.09 -21.73
CA ASP A 268 9.64 2.98 -22.39
C ASP A 268 9.68 3.76 -23.72
N SER A 269 8.62 3.66 -24.51
CA SER A 269 8.52 4.41 -25.78
C SER A 269 8.46 5.93 -25.54
N LEU A 270 7.80 6.35 -24.45
CA LEU A 270 7.68 7.77 -24.10
C LEU A 270 8.97 8.35 -23.53
N TYR A 271 9.59 7.64 -22.61
CA TYR A 271 10.69 8.18 -21.78
C TYR A 271 12.07 7.62 -22.15
N GLY A 272 12.16 6.50 -22.89
CA GLY A 272 13.46 5.85 -23.15
C GLY A 272 14.11 5.37 -21.85
N GLY A 273 15.31 4.95 -21.88
CA GLY A 273 16.25 4.68 -20.78
C GLY A 273 15.76 4.38 -19.36
N LEU A 274 14.50 3.96 -19.15
CA LEU A 274 13.97 3.68 -17.82
C LEU A 274 14.69 2.50 -17.18
N GLU A 275 15.20 2.68 -15.97
CA GLU A 275 15.98 1.70 -15.23
C GLU A 275 15.31 1.25 -13.93
N ALA A 276 14.34 2.03 -13.44
CA ALA A 276 13.60 1.75 -12.22
C ALA A 276 12.08 1.87 -12.43
N PHE A 277 11.32 1.06 -11.69
CA PHE A 277 9.86 1.14 -11.68
C PHE A 277 9.32 1.25 -10.25
N ARG A 278 8.37 2.15 -10.07
CA ARG A 278 7.62 2.29 -8.82
C ARG A 278 6.34 1.47 -8.92
N THR A 279 6.09 0.59 -7.94
CA THR A 279 4.91 -0.27 -7.88
C THR A 279 4.28 -0.20 -6.49
N PHE A 280 2.96 -0.20 -6.45
CA PHE A 280 2.17 -0.04 -5.23
C PHE A 280 1.24 -1.22 -5.01
N TYR A 281 1.08 -1.62 -3.74
CA TYR A 281 0.06 -2.54 -3.28
C TYR A 281 -0.60 -1.94 -2.03
N THR A 282 -1.92 -1.79 -2.07
CA THR A 282 -2.71 -1.24 -0.94
C THR A 282 -2.88 -2.25 0.21
N GLY A 283 -2.46 -3.48 0.00
CA GLY A 283 -2.45 -4.59 0.96
C GLY A 283 -1.24 -5.47 0.73
N ALA A 284 -1.48 -6.77 0.55
CA ALA A 284 -0.45 -7.75 0.25
C ALA A 284 0.30 -7.42 -1.05
N PRO A 285 1.64 -7.46 -1.08
CA PRO A 285 2.35 -7.43 -2.34
C PRO A 285 2.01 -8.69 -3.14
N ALA A 286 1.81 -8.57 -4.45
CA ALA A 286 1.58 -9.75 -5.28
C ALA A 286 2.80 -10.70 -5.21
N ALA A 287 2.54 -12.00 -5.29
CA ALA A 287 3.61 -12.99 -5.41
C ALA A 287 4.50 -12.68 -6.62
N TRP A 288 5.80 -12.93 -6.48
CA TRP A 288 6.73 -12.74 -7.59
C TRP A 288 6.40 -13.68 -8.77
N PRO A 289 6.54 -13.20 -10.04
CA PRO A 289 7.09 -11.90 -10.41
C PRO A 289 6.14 -10.71 -10.22
N GLY A 290 4.83 -10.86 -10.09
CA GLY A 290 3.88 -9.77 -9.94
C GLY A 290 4.14 -8.62 -10.96
N ASN A 291 3.55 -7.46 -10.75
CA ASN A 291 3.87 -6.29 -11.55
C ASN A 291 5.31 -5.81 -11.30
N ALA A 292 5.75 -5.85 -10.04
CA ALA A 292 7.10 -5.46 -9.66
C ALA A 292 8.19 -6.27 -10.41
N GLY A 293 8.02 -7.58 -10.53
CA GLY A 293 8.98 -8.44 -11.23
C GLY A 293 8.87 -8.38 -12.76
N LYS A 294 7.68 -8.11 -13.32
CA LYS A 294 7.44 -8.10 -14.77
C LYS A 294 8.20 -6.99 -15.51
N ALA A 295 8.54 -5.90 -14.84
CA ALA A 295 9.34 -4.84 -15.44
C ALA A 295 10.77 -5.30 -15.78
N GLY A 296 11.30 -6.33 -15.13
CA GLY A 296 12.63 -6.88 -15.39
C GLY A 296 13.80 -5.95 -15.01
N ARG A 297 13.56 -4.91 -14.20
CA ARG A 297 14.50 -3.84 -13.83
C ARG A 297 14.45 -3.61 -12.33
N THR A 298 15.26 -2.69 -11.81
CA THR A 298 15.20 -2.21 -10.44
C THR A 298 13.76 -1.79 -10.10
N VAL A 299 13.30 -2.14 -8.92
CA VAL A 299 11.95 -1.82 -8.48
C VAL A 299 11.92 -1.18 -7.10
N VAL A 300 11.11 -0.14 -6.96
CA VAL A 300 10.72 0.47 -5.69
C VAL A 300 9.29 0.02 -5.41
N VAL A 301 9.11 -0.97 -4.54
CA VAL A 301 7.83 -1.65 -4.34
C VAL A 301 7.28 -1.43 -2.95
N SER A 302 6.09 -0.83 -2.87
CA SER A 302 5.38 -0.62 -1.62
C SER A 302 4.26 -1.64 -1.42
N PHE A 303 4.07 -2.02 -0.15
CA PHE A 303 2.89 -2.72 0.31
C PHE A 303 2.41 -2.14 1.65
N LYS A 304 1.11 -2.21 1.93
CA LYS A 304 0.52 -1.64 3.14
C LYS A 304 -0.24 -2.71 3.93
N TYR A 305 0.24 -3.01 5.13
CA TYR A 305 -0.48 -3.73 6.17
C TYR A 305 -0.55 -2.88 7.42
N ASN A 306 -1.65 -2.95 8.15
CA ASN A 306 -1.71 -2.28 9.43
C ASN A 306 -0.59 -2.81 10.37
N PRO A 307 0.14 -1.94 11.09
CA PRO A 307 1.18 -2.37 12.02
C PRO A 307 0.73 -3.46 13.00
N LYS A 308 -0.51 -3.44 13.47
CA LYS A 308 -1.05 -4.47 14.38
C LYS A 308 -1.07 -5.86 13.75
N GLU A 309 -1.38 -5.97 12.44
CA GLU A 309 -1.34 -7.25 11.72
C GLU A 309 0.09 -7.81 11.67
N ILE A 310 1.03 -6.92 11.39
CA ILE A 310 2.45 -7.30 11.34
C ILE A 310 2.91 -7.76 12.72
N LEU A 311 2.62 -6.99 13.77
CA LEU A 311 3.02 -7.30 15.13
C LEU A 311 2.38 -8.59 15.65
N GLY A 312 1.14 -8.89 15.25
CA GLY A 312 0.46 -10.14 15.53
C GLY A 312 1.00 -11.35 14.78
N GLY A 313 1.92 -11.17 13.82
CA GLY A 313 2.57 -12.27 13.10
C GLY A 313 1.73 -12.94 12.01
N SER A 314 0.50 -12.51 11.80
CA SER A 314 -0.41 -13.13 10.82
C SER A 314 0.10 -13.05 9.38
N ARG A 315 1.04 -12.16 9.08
CA ARG A 315 1.62 -11.94 7.76
C ARG A 315 3.03 -12.54 7.59
N ASP A 316 3.63 -13.07 8.64
CA ASP A 316 5.02 -13.54 8.63
C ASP A 316 5.29 -14.61 7.58
N SER A 317 4.43 -15.62 7.50
CA SER A 317 4.61 -16.72 6.53
C SER A 317 4.57 -16.21 5.09
N TYR A 318 3.61 -15.32 4.79
CA TYR A 318 3.48 -14.73 3.47
C TYR A 318 4.68 -13.85 3.12
N LEU A 319 5.07 -12.93 4.00
CA LEU A 319 6.18 -12.01 3.76
C LEU A 319 7.52 -12.74 3.68
N ARG A 320 7.77 -13.75 4.53
CA ARG A 320 8.97 -14.59 4.45
C ARG A 320 9.09 -15.26 3.09
N ASN A 321 7.99 -15.82 2.58
CA ASN A 321 7.97 -16.45 1.26
C ASN A 321 8.14 -15.41 0.15
N TRP A 322 7.52 -14.23 0.28
CA TRP A 322 7.65 -13.15 -0.68
C TRP A 322 9.09 -12.66 -0.81
N PHE A 323 9.79 -12.41 0.31
CA PHE A 323 11.20 -12.02 0.31
C PHE A 323 12.12 -13.14 -0.22
N ALA A 324 11.84 -14.39 0.11
CA ALA A 324 12.63 -15.54 -0.37
C ALA A 324 12.54 -15.70 -1.90
N GLN A 325 11.41 -15.34 -2.50
CA GLN A 325 11.18 -15.42 -3.95
C GLN A 325 11.57 -14.14 -4.71
N ALA A 326 12.00 -13.10 -4.02
CA ALA A 326 12.39 -11.84 -4.65
C ALA A 326 13.58 -12.03 -5.61
N PRO A 327 13.66 -11.26 -6.71
CA PRO A 327 14.78 -11.32 -7.64
C PRO A 327 16.13 -11.16 -6.95
N ARG A 328 17.14 -11.92 -7.43
CA ARG A 328 18.53 -11.84 -6.96
C ARG A 328 19.49 -11.23 -8.00
N ASP A 329 18.97 -10.92 -9.17
CA ASP A 329 19.70 -10.35 -10.32
C ASP A 329 19.57 -8.83 -10.43
N ARG A 330 18.73 -8.23 -9.60
CA ARG A 330 18.44 -6.78 -9.61
C ARG A 330 18.06 -6.29 -8.22
N ASP A 331 18.22 -4.99 -8.00
CA ASP A 331 17.88 -4.37 -6.71
C ASP A 331 16.38 -4.23 -6.53
N VAL A 332 15.91 -4.54 -5.33
CA VAL A 332 14.52 -4.43 -4.87
C VAL A 332 14.50 -3.52 -3.65
N TYR A 333 14.09 -2.30 -3.86
CA TYR A 333 13.84 -1.33 -2.79
C TYR A 333 12.44 -1.57 -2.24
N TRP A 334 12.33 -2.41 -1.23
CA TRP A 334 11.05 -2.74 -0.63
C TRP A 334 10.63 -1.73 0.42
N VAL A 335 9.36 -1.35 0.41
CA VAL A 335 8.79 -0.28 1.23
C VAL A 335 7.60 -0.83 1.99
N TYR A 336 7.69 -0.79 3.31
CA TYR A 336 6.54 -1.06 4.15
C TYR A 336 5.80 0.24 4.44
N TYR A 337 4.54 0.31 4.03
CA TYR A 337 3.61 1.40 4.33
C TYR A 337 4.21 2.79 4.05
N HIS A 338 4.39 3.12 2.77
CA HIS A 338 4.81 4.48 2.37
C HIS A 338 3.82 5.53 2.88
N GLU A 339 4.31 6.73 3.16
CA GLU A 339 3.50 7.87 3.65
C GLU A 339 2.61 7.48 4.85
N PRO A 340 3.18 7.05 5.99
CA PRO A 340 2.40 6.69 7.17
C PRO A 340 1.87 7.90 7.94
N GLU A 341 2.35 9.11 7.61
CA GLU A 341 2.21 10.33 8.40
C GLU A 341 0.74 10.67 8.67
N ASP A 342 -0.08 10.78 7.62
CA ASP A 342 -1.48 11.13 7.75
C ASP A 342 -2.27 10.07 8.53
N ASN A 343 -1.93 8.79 8.36
CA ASN A 343 -2.57 7.70 9.09
C ASN A 343 -2.22 7.72 10.58
N ILE A 344 -0.99 8.09 10.93
CA ILE A 344 -0.55 8.23 12.32
C ILE A 344 -1.22 9.45 12.95
N GLU A 345 -1.27 10.58 12.27
CA GLU A 345 -1.97 11.79 12.73
C GLU A 345 -3.47 11.55 12.92
N ALA A 346 -4.09 10.77 12.04
CA ALA A 346 -5.49 10.35 12.16
C ALA A 346 -5.71 9.27 13.26
N GLY A 347 -4.66 8.80 13.93
CA GLY A 347 -4.76 7.81 15.00
C GLY A 347 -5.08 6.39 14.54
N VAL A 348 -4.90 6.08 13.24
CA VAL A 348 -5.13 4.73 12.70
C VAL A 348 -4.17 3.72 13.34
N PHE A 349 -2.94 4.14 13.57
CA PHE A 349 -1.92 3.42 14.34
C PHE A 349 -0.88 4.41 14.89
N THR A 350 -0.06 3.96 15.84
CA THR A 350 0.96 4.82 16.44
C THR A 350 2.28 4.77 15.67
N ALA A 351 3.09 5.83 15.75
CA ALA A 351 4.45 5.82 15.21
C ALA A 351 5.33 4.73 15.87
N ALA A 352 5.07 4.38 17.13
CA ALA A 352 5.76 3.30 17.82
C ALA A 352 5.43 1.93 17.20
N ASP A 353 4.14 1.64 16.97
CA ASP A 353 3.71 0.39 16.31
C ASP A 353 4.27 0.30 14.89
N TYR A 354 4.28 1.41 14.15
CA TYR A 354 4.85 1.47 12.82
C TYR A 354 6.34 1.10 12.81
N ARG A 355 7.14 1.69 13.69
CA ARG A 355 8.57 1.34 13.82
C ARG A 355 8.79 -0.10 14.26
N ALA A 356 7.97 -0.60 15.18
CA ALA A 356 8.05 -2.00 15.62
C ALA A 356 7.72 -2.98 14.48
N ALA A 357 6.69 -2.65 13.68
CA ALA A 357 6.35 -3.43 12.48
C ALA A 357 7.49 -3.43 11.45
N TRP A 358 8.13 -2.29 11.21
CA TRP A 358 9.33 -2.20 10.37
C TRP A 358 10.42 -3.17 10.82
N ARG A 359 10.76 -3.20 12.11
CA ARG A 359 11.78 -4.10 12.66
C ARG A 359 11.42 -5.57 12.43
N ARG A 360 10.15 -5.92 12.62
CA ARG A 360 9.68 -7.29 12.38
C ARG A 360 9.83 -7.68 10.93
N ILE A 361 9.38 -6.83 10.01
CA ILE A 361 9.45 -7.11 8.56
C ILE A 361 10.92 -7.18 8.09
N ALA A 362 11.78 -6.28 8.56
CA ALA A 362 13.20 -6.31 8.24
C ALA A 362 13.84 -7.64 8.63
N GLY A 363 13.54 -8.19 9.81
CA GLY A 363 14.00 -9.52 10.20
C GLY A 363 13.50 -10.65 9.29
N LEU A 364 12.31 -10.51 8.70
CA LEU A 364 11.81 -11.49 7.71
C LEU A 364 12.54 -11.35 6.36
N ALA A 365 12.88 -10.13 5.95
CA ALA A 365 13.64 -9.85 4.74
C ALA A 365 15.09 -10.34 4.87
N ASP A 366 15.74 -10.08 6.00
CA ASP A 366 17.10 -10.53 6.30
C ASP A 366 17.22 -12.06 6.26
N ALA A 367 16.22 -12.76 6.79
CA ALA A 367 16.16 -14.22 6.77
C ALA A 367 16.13 -14.82 5.34
N ALA A 368 15.78 -14.03 4.31
CA ALA A 368 15.85 -14.46 2.92
C ALA A 368 17.31 -14.54 2.37
N GLY A 369 18.26 -13.91 3.05
CA GLY A 369 19.68 -13.87 2.63
C GLY A 369 19.85 -13.37 1.20
N ASN A 370 19.04 -12.39 0.78
CA ASN A 370 19.08 -11.80 -0.55
C ASN A 370 19.71 -10.41 -0.50
N PRO A 371 20.96 -10.24 -0.98
CA PRO A 371 21.67 -8.96 -0.90
C PRO A 371 21.06 -7.86 -1.80
N LYS A 372 20.06 -8.21 -2.60
CA LYS A 372 19.35 -7.27 -3.48
C LYS A 372 18.09 -6.65 -2.83
N LEU A 373 17.77 -7.05 -1.60
CA LEU A 373 16.67 -6.46 -0.83
C LEU A 373 17.17 -5.26 -0.03
N HIS A 374 16.59 -4.09 -0.26
CA HIS A 374 16.94 -2.85 0.44
C HIS A 374 15.71 -2.30 1.18
N ALA A 375 15.77 -2.28 2.51
CA ALA A 375 14.73 -1.71 3.36
C ALA A 375 14.64 -0.20 3.13
N THR A 376 13.58 0.27 2.51
CA THR A 376 13.44 1.65 2.06
C THR A 376 12.27 2.34 2.76
N LEU A 377 12.58 3.30 3.62
CA LEU A 377 11.55 4.13 4.28
C LEU A 377 11.13 5.26 3.33
N VAL A 378 9.88 5.27 2.92
CA VAL A 378 9.34 6.33 2.05
C VAL A 378 8.38 7.22 2.83
N LEU A 379 8.69 8.52 2.88
CA LEU A 379 7.97 9.56 3.59
C LEU A 379 7.66 10.75 2.64
N MET A 380 6.62 11.51 2.98
CA MET A 380 6.36 12.79 2.32
C MET A 380 7.50 13.79 2.58
N ASP A 381 7.94 14.54 1.56
CA ASP A 381 8.93 15.62 1.74
C ASP A 381 8.43 16.70 2.73
N TRP A 382 7.11 16.82 2.90
CA TRP A 382 6.48 17.70 3.88
C TRP A 382 6.96 17.43 5.32
N SER A 383 7.31 16.18 5.65
CA SER A 383 7.79 15.78 6.98
C SER A 383 9.15 16.36 7.37
N VAL A 384 9.88 16.95 6.42
CA VAL A 384 11.14 17.67 6.69
C VAL A 384 10.98 19.19 6.70
N PHE A 385 9.77 19.70 6.53
CA PHE A 385 9.49 21.13 6.67
C PHE A 385 9.19 21.48 8.13
N PRO A 386 9.85 22.48 8.73
CA PRO A 386 9.56 22.89 10.11
C PRO A 386 8.10 23.25 10.35
N GLN A 387 7.45 23.89 9.36
CA GLN A 387 6.06 24.31 9.44
C GLN A 387 5.04 23.16 9.37
N SER A 388 5.45 21.95 9.01
CA SER A 388 4.57 20.78 9.03
C SER A 388 4.19 20.36 10.45
N GLY A 389 5.01 20.70 11.44
CA GLY A 389 4.91 20.16 12.80
C GLY A 389 5.36 18.70 12.92
N ARG A 390 5.65 18.05 11.79
CA ARG A 390 6.10 16.65 11.73
C ARG A 390 7.58 16.51 12.03
N LYS A 391 7.95 15.38 12.59
CA LYS A 391 9.35 14.99 12.78
C LYS A 391 9.58 13.68 12.05
N TRP A 392 10.20 13.69 10.91
CA TRP A 392 10.44 12.50 10.11
C TRP A 392 11.09 11.34 10.89
N LYS A 393 11.90 11.66 11.93
CA LYS A 393 12.50 10.65 12.82
C LYS A 393 11.48 9.89 13.68
N ASP A 394 10.29 10.42 13.85
CA ASP A 394 9.23 9.71 14.57
C ASP A 394 8.77 8.46 13.80
N TYR A 395 8.97 8.44 12.47
CA TYR A 395 8.65 7.33 11.58
C TYR A 395 9.85 6.41 11.31
N TYR A 396 11.05 6.83 11.67
CA TYR A 396 12.30 6.15 11.35
C TYR A 396 12.59 5.01 12.33
N ALA A 397 12.61 3.77 11.84
CA ALA A 397 12.84 2.58 12.67
C ALA A 397 14.29 2.41 13.13
N GLY A 398 15.21 3.24 12.65
CA GLY A 398 16.63 3.24 13.00
C GLY A 398 17.54 2.84 11.85
N SER A 399 18.82 3.21 11.99
CA SER A 399 19.83 2.97 10.95
C SER A 399 20.22 1.50 10.81
N ASP A 400 19.89 0.69 11.80
CA ASP A 400 20.06 -0.75 11.83
C ASP A 400 18.98 -1.51 11.05
N VAL A 401 17.89 -0.83 10.67
CA VAL A 401 16.72 -1.40 10.00
C VAL A 401 16.54 -0.83 8.61
N ILE A 402 16.72 0.47 8.44
CA ILE A 402 16.48 1.17 7.20
C ILE A 402 17.78 1.34 6.42
N ASP A 403 17.83 0.80 5.21
CA ASP A 403 18.97 0.92 4.30
C ASP A 403 18.97 2.22 3.53
N VAL A 404 17.80 2.65 3.05
CA VAL A 404 17.61 3.79 2.15
C VAL A 404 16.48 4.68 2.61
N LEU A 405 16.65 6.01 2.52
CA LEU A 405 15.58 6.97 2.69
C LEU A 405 14.96 7.29 1.32
N GLY A 406 13.68 7.00 1.17
CA GLY A 406 12.88 7.37 0.01
C GLY A 406 12.01 8.58 0.35
N TRP A 407 11.74 9.40 -0.64
CA TRP A 407 10.95 10.61 -0.47
C TRP A 407 9.92 10.74 -1.59
N ASP A 408 8.71 11.16 -1.23
CA ASP A 408 7.69 11.56 -2.17
C ASP A 408 7.68 13.08 -2.22
N VAL A 409 8.07 13.63 -3.37
CA VAL A 409 8.35 15.05 -3.57
C VAL A 409 7.39 15.63 -4.60
N TYR A 410 6.41 16.38 -4.13
CA TYR A 410 5.34 16.88 -4.97
C TYR A 410 5.17 18.40 -4.92
N ASN A 411 4.93 18.99 -6.09
CA ASN A 411 4.37 20.32 -6.16
C ASN A 411 2.84 20.27 -6.03
N PHE A 412 2.31 20.50 -4.84
CA PHE A 412 0.86 20.60 -4.58
C PHE A 412 0.30 22.01 -4.71
N ASN A 413 1.10 22.98 -5.14
CA ASN A 413 0.64 24.37 -5.23
C ASN A 413 -0.03 24.66 -6.58
N PHE A 414 -1.23 24.16 -6.77
CA PHE A 414 -2.01 24.29 -8.00
C PHE A 414 -2.59 25.69 -8.23
N THR A 415 -2.69 26.50 -7.19
CA THR A 415 -3.24 27.86 -7.28
C THR A 415 -2.18 28.91 -7.61
N ASN A 416 -0.90 28.58 -7.42
CA ASN A 416 0.19 29.48 -7.80
C ASN A 416 0.49 29.29 -9.29
N PRO A 417 0.52 30.38 -10.09
CA PRO A 417 0.85 30.31 -11.51
C PRO A 417 2.31 29.99 -11.79
N LYS A 418 3.16 29.91 -10.75
CA LYS A 418 4.59 29.61 -10.88
C LYS A 418 4.94 28.29 -10.25
N TYR A 419 5.77 27.52 -10.94
CA TYR A 419 6.39 26.33 -10.37
C TYR A 419 7.30 26.74 -9.21
N PRO A 420 7.31 25.99 -8.09
CA PRO A 420 8.29 26.19 -7.03
C PRO A 420 9.71 25.82 -7.56
N ASP A 421 10.72 26.26 -6.85
CA ASP A 421 12.10 25.86 -7.17
C ASP A 421 12.31 24.36 -6.90
N ALA A 422 12.43 23.59 -7.97
CA ALA A 422 12.57 22.13 -7.90
C ALA A 422 13.87 21.72 -7.20
N ALA A 423 14.97 22.45 -7.45
CA ALA A 423 16.25 22.17 -6.83
C ALA A 423 16.19 22.35 -5.31
N THR A 424 15.50 23.39 -4.83
CA THR A 424 15.28 23.59 -3.39
C THR A 424 14.51 22.43 -2.77
N MET A 425 13.46 21.93 -3.43
CA MET A 425 12.66 20.81 -2.94
C MET A 425 13.54 19.54 -2.82
N VAL A 426 14.25 19.19 -3.87
CA VAL A 426 15.14 18.02 -3.92
C VAL A 426 16.30 18.16 -2.90
N ASN A 427 16.95 19.31 -2.84
CA ASN A 427 18.10 19.53 -1.95
C ASN A 427 17.71 19.41 -0.47
N ARG A 428 16.46 19.69 -0.11
CA ARG A 428 15.97 19.54 1.27
C ARG A 428 16.02 18.08 1.72
N VAL A 429 15.44 17.17 0.94
CA VAL A 429 15.44 15.74 1.28
C VAL A 429 16.85 15.15 1.17
N ALA A 430 17.64 15.58 0.20
CA ALA A 430 19.05 15.21 0.07
C ALA A 430 19.86 15.60 1.32
N THR A 431 19.65 16.81 1.85
CA THR A 431 20.36 17.31 3.03
C THR A 431 20.05 16.48 4.26
N VAL A 432 18.76 16.17 4.48
CA VAL A 432 18.33 15.35 5.62
C VAL A 432 18.90 13.94 5.51
N SER A 433 18.86 13.33 4.34
CA SER A 433 19.37 11.98 4.12
C SER A 433 20.88 11.89 4.33
N LYS A 434 21.63 12.87 3.82
CA LYS A 434 23.09 12.97 4.03
C LYS A 434 23.45 13.20 5.50
N ALA A 435 22.70 14.02 6.20
CA ALA A 435 22.91 14.26 7.63
C ALA A 435 22.66 13.00 8.46
N GLU A 436 21.77 12.11 8.03
CA GLU A 436 21.56 10.79 8.65
C GLU A 436 22.59 9.74 8.20
N GLY A 437 23.44 10.06 7.23
CA GLY A 437 24.40 9.11 6.65
C GLY A 437 23.76 8.01 5.82
N LYS A 438 22.54 8.24 5.28
CA LYS A 438 21.82 7.25 4.49
C LYS A 438 21.81 7.57 3.01
N PRO A 439 21.99 6.55 2.15
CA PRO A 439 21.61 6.63 0.75
C PRO A 439 20.15 7.02 0.62
N TRP A 440 19.80 7.67 -0.49
CA TRP A 440 18.44 8.16 -0.67
C TRP A 440 17.99 8.13 -2.12
N GLY A 441 16.67 8.20 -2.33
CA GLY A 441 16.05 8.32 -3.63
C GLY A 441 14.70 9.04 -3.55
N ILE A 442 14.14 9.39 -4.70
CA ILE A 442 12.79 9.96 -4.81
C ILE A 442 11.86 8.88 -5.34
N ALA A 443 10.98 8.37 -4.45
CA ALA A 443 10.05 7.30 -4.78
C ALA A 443 8.87 7.79 -5.61
N GLU A 444 8.50 9.06 -5.41
CA GLU A 444 7.47 9.71 -6.21
C GLU A 444 7.85 11.18 -6.43
N LEU A 445 8.11 11.52 -7.68
CA LEU A 445 8.30 12.91 -8.10
C LEU A 445 7.08 13.34 -8.92
N GLY A 446 6.45 14.45 -8.57
CA GLY A 446 5.29 14.89 -9.33
C GLY A 446 5.05 16.39 -9.32
N THR A 447 4.63 16.91 -10.48
CA THR A 447 4.03 18.23 -10.64
C THR A 447 2.99 18.23 -11.75
N ALA A 448 1.80 18.72 -11.45
CA ALA A 448 0.80 18.92 -12.49
C ALA A 448 1.22 20.08 -13.42
N LYS A 449 0.68 20.09 -14.62
CA LYS A 449 0.82 21.24 -15.50
C LYS A 449 -0.03 22.40 -14.94
N LEU A 450 0.63 23.49 -14.59
CA LEU A 450 -0.08 24.65 -14.01
C LEU A 450 -0.97 25.36 -15.05
N PRO A 451 -2.08 26.00 -14.66
CA PRO A 451 -3.04 26.59 -15.60
C PRO A 451 -2.43 27.60 -16.58
N GLY A 452 -1.40 28.34 -16.18
CA GLY A 452 -0.67 29.28 -17.04
C GLY A 452 0.35 28.66 -17.99
N ASP A 453 0.68 27.39 -17.82
CA ASP A 453 1.67 26.67 -18.64
C ASP A 453 0.97 25.92 -19.77
N THR A 454 0.46 26.64 -20.76
CA THR A 454 -0.28 26.06 -21.88
C THR A 454 0.54 25.08 -22.71
N SER A 455 1.84 25.33 -22.86
CA SER A 455 2.77 24.49 -23.66
C SER A 455 3.36 23.31 -22.91
N GLY A 456 3.40 23.34 -21.57
CA GLY A 456 4.15 22.40 -20.74
C GLY A 456 5.64 22.73 -20.58
N SER A 457 6.10 23.87 -21.14
CA SER A 457 7.52 24.26 -21.06
C SER A 457 7.97 24.62 -19.64
N GLY A 458 7.08 25.19 -18.83
CA GLY A 458 7.34 25.45 -17.41
C GLY A 458 7.51 24.16 -16.63
N ARG A 459 6.62 23.17 -16.83
CA ARG A 459 6.76 21.84 -16.25
C ARG A 459 8.03 21.13 -16.70
N ALA A 460 8.37 21.23 -17.99
CA ALA A 460 9.60 20.66 -18.54
C ALA A 460 10.86 21.22 -17.87
N ALA A 461 10.91 22.55 -17.66
CA ALA A 461 12.01 23.20 -16.95
C ALA A 461 12.10 22.69 -15.49
N TRP A 462 10.99 22.61 -14.79
CA TRP A 462 10.93 22.06 -13.43
C TRP A 462 11.44 20.62 -13.35
N LEU A 463 11.03 19.76 -14.27
CA LEU A 463 11.50 18.37 -14.34
C LEU A 463 13.01 18.29 -14.58
N THR A 464 13.54 19.12 -15.49
CA THR A 464 14.98 19.19 -15.76
C THR A 464 15.75 19.62 -14.52
N ASP A 465 15.27 20.63 -13.80
CA ASP A 465 15.90 21.13 -12.57
C ASP A 465 15.84 20.10 -11.44
N ALA A 466 14.71 19.39 -11.29
CA ALA A 466 14.58 18.30 -10.31
C ALA A 466 15.53 17.16 -10.61
N GLY A 467 15.61 16.71 -11.86
CA GLY A 467 16.54 15.66 -12.30
C GLY A 467 17.99 16.03 -12.03
N ASN A 468 18.41 17.23 -12.48
CA ASN A 468 19.75 17.75 -12.25
C ASN A 468 20.11 17.88 -10.77
N ALA A 469 19.17 18.33 -9.94
CA ALA A 469 19.37 18.43 -8.50
C ALA A 469 19.51 17.04 -7.85
N SER A 470 18.75 16.04 -8.33
CA SER A 470 18.83 14.67 -7.85
C SER A 470 20.19 14.04 -8.16
N ILE A 471 20.70 14.22 -9.38
CA ILE A 471 22.04 13.74 -9.79
C ILE A 471 23.12 14.41 -8.91
N ARG A 472 23.11 15.75 -8.80
CA ARG A 472 24.06 16.48 -7.95
C ARG A 472 23.93 16.10 -6.47
N GLY A 473 22.71 15.80 -6.03
CA GLY A 473 22.40 15.34 -4.68
C GLY A 473 22.89 13.93 -4.38
N GLY A 474 23.16 13.12 -5.40
CA GLY A 474 23.55 11.71 -5.27
C GLY A 474 22.35 10.81 -4.94
N ALA A 475 21.18 11.10 -5.50
CA ALA A 475 20.04 10.21 -5.42
C ALA A 475 20.35 8.87 -6.11
N LEU A 476 19.97 7.75 -5.52
CA LEU A 476 20.14 6.43 -6.13
C LEU A 476 19.20 6.27 -7.34
N TRP A 477 17.97 6.73 -7.18
CA TRP A 477 16.92 6.65 -8.20
C TRP A 477 15.90 7.78 -8.01
N VAL A 478 15.25 8.13 -9.10
CA VAL A 478 14.07 9.01 -9.11
C VAL A 478 13.01 8.38 -9.98
N THR A 479 11.82 8.16 -9.42
CA THR A 479 10.66 7.68 -10.17
C THR A 479 9.61 8.78 -10.30
N TYR A 480 9.25 9.11 -11.54
CA TYR A 480 8.17 10.08 -11.80
C TYR A 480 6.81 9.41 -11.61
N PHE A 481 5.88 10.09 -10.94
CA PHE A 481 4.53 9.60 -10.72
C PHE A 481 3.63 9.96 -11.92
N ASP A 482 3.62 9.10 -12.95
CA ASP A 482 2.89 9.30 -14.22
C ASP A 482 1.46 8.75 -14.13
N VAL A 483 0.68 9.31 -13.22
CA VAL A 483 -0.66 8.82 -12.86
C VAL A 483 -1.67 9.97 -12.87
N ASP A 484 -2.89 9.70 -13.33
CA ASP A 484 -4.05 10.53 -13.09
C ASP A 484 -4.61 10.22 -11.71
N PHE A 485 -4.46 11.12 -10.77
CA PHE A 485 -4.82 10.91 -9.38
C PHE A 485 -5.67 12.04 -8.82
N THR A 486 -6.46 11.77 -7.82
CA THR A 486 -7.56 12.59 -7.26
C THR A 486 -7.34 14.11 -7.17
N ARG A 487 -6.11 14.55 -6.94
CA ARG A 487 -5.82 15.99 -6.75
C ARG A 487 -5.39 16.68 -8.04
N ALA A 488 -4.79 15.91 -8.97
CA ALA A 488 -4.31 16.45 -10.25
C ALA A 488 -3.97 15.31 -11.23
N ASP A 489 -3.96 15.64 -12.52
CA ASP A 489 -3.36 14.79 -13.53
C ASP A 489 -1.85 15.02 -13.57
N TRP A 490 -1.10 14.07 -13.01
CA TRP A 490 0.35 14.11 -12.94
C TRP A 490 1.01 13.61 -14.23
N ARG A 491 0.26 12.97 -15.13
CA ARG A 491 0.78 12.37 -16.36
C ARG A 491 1.48 13.41 -17.24
N LEU A 492 2.59 13.00 -17.82
CA LEU A 492 3.32 13.83 -18.78
C LEU A 492 2.67 13.66 -20.17
N LEU A 493 1.60 14.42 -20.41
CA LEU A 493 0.83 14.35 -21.67
C LEU A 493 1.34 15.29 -22.74
N ASP A 494 2.22 16.24 -22.42
CA ASP A 494 2.78 17.20 -23.39
C ASP A 494 4.22 16.83 -23.79
N ALA A 495 4.55 17.11 -25.04
CA ALA A 495 5.85 16.77 -25.62
C ALA A 495 7.05 17.42 -24.90
N PRO A 496 7.00 18.70 -24.45
CA PRO A 496 8.09 19.29 -23.67
C PRO A 496 8.40 18.54 -22.40
N SER A 497 7.37 18.17 -21.59
CA SER A 497 7.54 17.42 -20.35
C SER A 497 8.08 16.02 -20.59
N GLN A 498 7.55 15.30 -21.60
CA GLN A 498 8.07 13.98 -21.99
C GLN A 498 9.54 14.04 -22.42
N LYS A 499 9.90 15.06 -23.22
CA LYS A 499 11.28 15.28 -23.64
C LYS A 499 12.21 15.58 -22.47
N ALA A 500 11.75 16.38 -21.51
CA ALA A 500 12.54 16.69 -20.31
C ALA A 500 12.82 15.45 -19.48
N TRP A 501 11.78 14.62 -19.25
CA TRP A 501 11.94 13.38 -18.49
C TRP A 501 12.83 12.37 -19.23
N ARG A 502 12.64 12.23 -20.56
CA ARG A 502 13.53 11.43 -21.39
C ARG A 502 14.98 11.90 -21.28
N GLY A 503 15.22 13.22 -21.35
CA GLY A 503 16.57 13.76 -21.20
C GLY A 503 17.23 13.46 -19.85
N PHE A 504 16.45 13.34 -18.79
CA PHE A 504 16.94 12.84 -17.49
C PHE A 504 17.25 11.34 -17.53
N CYS A 505 16.43 10.53 -18.21
CA CYS A 505 16.65 9.09 -18.34
C CYS A 505 17.85 8.74 -19.22
N ASP A 506 18.21 9.61 -20.17
CA ASP A 506 19.34 9.42 -21.09
C ASP A 506 20.68 9.95 -20.50
N ALA A 507 20.65 10.64 -19.33
CA ALA A 507 21.81 11.22 -18.66
C ALA A 507 22.52 10.21 -17.75
#